data_034526f1e0d7d41cc7b7ffc3bfaa10e4
#
_entry.id   034526f1e0d7d41cc7b7ffc3bfaa10e4
#
_cell.length_a   1.000
_cell.length_b   1.000
_cell.length_c   1.000
_cell.angle_alpha   90.00
_cell.angle_beta   90.00
_cell.angle_gamma   90.00
#
_symmetry.space_group_name_H-M   'P 1'
#
loop_
_entity.id
_entity.type
_entity.pdbx_description
1 polymer ?
#
loop_
_entity_poly.entity_id
_entity_poly.type
_entity_poly.pdbx_seq_one_letter_code
_entity_poly.pdbx_strand_id
1 'polypeptide(L)'
;MKNSMVLDYNKFIVFLLFVVFFAGCATDVANRYYASEKYPPEDPKQVELLWKNPQRPYVIIADFQARGESPEGMRKWAAKIGADAVIVSILGGYYDRSTSWAGQDKEANSYSRITGTAIKYQ
;
A
#
# COMPACT_ATOMS: atom_id res chain seq x y z
N MET A 1 19.23 -16.72 -42.51
CA MET A 1 19.61 -15.46 -41.85
C MET A 1 18.45 -14.49 -41.72
N LYS A 2 17.64 -14.28 -42.76
CA LYS A 2 16.48 -13.39 -42.68
C LYS A 2 15.44 -13.84 -41.66
N ASN A 3 15.28 -15.16 -41.44
CA ASN A 3 14.30 -15.69 -40.50
C ASN A 3 14.65 -15.45 -39.03
N SER A 4 15.94 -15.37 -38.68
CA SER A 4 16.36 -15.11 -37.30
C SER A 4 16.12 -13.65 -36.89
N MET A 5 16.24 -12.69 -37.83
CA MET A 5 15.92 -11.29 -37.56
C MET A 5 14.44 -11.08 -37.31
N VAL A 6 13.57 -11.76 -38.05
CA VAL A 6 12.11 -11.70 -37.88
C VAL A 6 11.71 -12.28 -36.54
N LEU A 7 12.32 -13.39 -36.11
CA LEU A 7 12.05 -14.00 -34.81
C LEU A 7 12.48 -13.09 -33.65
N ASP A 8 13.62 -12.44 -33.76
CA ASP A 8 14.09 -11.51 -32.72
C ASP A 8 13.17 -10.30 -32.60
N TYR A 9 12.67 -9.79 -33.71
CA TYR A 9 11.72 -8.68 -33.73
C TYR A 9 10.41 -9.07 -33.02
N ASN A 10 9.88 -10.25 -33.31
CA ASN A 10 8.65 -10.74 -32.67
C ASN A 10 8.86 -10.94 -31.18
N LYS A 11 9.97 -11.49 -30.75
CA LYS A 11 10.30 -11.65 -29.33
C LYS A 11 10.39 -10.30 -28.62
N PHE A 12 10.98 -9.31 -29.27
CA PHE A 12 11.10 -7.96 -28.74
C PHE A 12 9.72 -7.31 -28.57
N ILE A 13 8.82 -7.46 -29.55
CA ILE A 13 7.45 -6.94 -29.49
C ILE A 13 6.68 -7.59 -28.34
N VAL A 14 6.79 -8.92 -28.21
CA VAL A 14 6.12 -9.66 -27.13
C VAL A 14 6.63 -9.22 -25.77
N PHE A 15 7.93 -9.04 -25.62
CA PHE A 15 8.54 -8.53 -24.39
C PHE A 15 8.05 -7.12 -24.06
N LEU A 16 8.00 -6.24 -25.06
CA LEU A 16 7.53 -4.87 -24.89
C LEU A 16 6.07 -4.82 -24.46
N LEU A 17 5.20 -5.63 -25.07
CA LEU A 17 3.81 -5.75 -24.71
C LEU A 17 3.63 -6.24 -23.27
N PHE A 18 4.46 -7.19 -22.86
CA PHE A 18 4.45 -7.75 -21.51
C PHE A 18 4.82 -6.68 -20.47
N VAL A 19 5.84 -5.89 -20.74
CA VAL A 19 6.28 -4.79 -19.88
C VAL A 19 5.20 -3.71 -19.75
N VAL A 20 4.56 -3.35 -20.87
CA VAL A 20 3.46 -2.37 -20.87
C VAL A 20 2.27 -2.88 -20.06
N PHE A 21 1.97 -4.17 -20.16
CA PHE A 21 0.89 -4.80 -19.41
C PHE A 21 1.14 -4.73 -17.89
N PHE A 22 2.38 -4.99 -17.44
CA PHE A 22 2.74 -4.84 -16.03
C PHE A 22 2.67 -3.41 -15.54
N ALA A 23 3.09 -2.45 -16.37
CA ALA A 23 3.01 -1.04 -16.02
C ALA A 23 1.56 -0.57 -15.85
N GLY A 24 0.61 -1.15 -16.59
CA GLY A 24 -0.81 -0.85 -16.48
C GLY A 24 -1.48 -1.37 -15.20
N CYS A 25 -0.80 -2.23 -14.43
CA CYS A 25 -1.32 -2.77 -13.17
C CYS A 25 -0.84 -2.00 -11.94
N ALA A 26 -0.20 -0.84 -12.11
CA ALA A 26 0.24 -0.01 -10.99
C ALA A 26 -0.96 0.45 -10.16
N THR A 27 -0.92 0.16 -8.86
CA THR A 27 -1.97 0.60 -7.94
C THR A 27 -1.89 2.11 -7.77
N ASP A 28 -3.06 2.75 -7.64
CA ASP A 28 -3.18 4.19 -7.46
C ASP A 28 -2.89 4.55 -5.99
N VAL A 29 -1.61 4.46 -5.63
CA VAL A 29 -1.12 4.72 -4.27
C VAL A 29 -0.07 5.80 -4.33
N ALA A 30 -0.26 6.86 -3.55
CA ALA A 30 0.73 7.90 -3.35
C ALA A 30 1.42 7.69 -2.01
N ASN A 31 2.74 7.57 -2.04
CA ASN A 31 3.55 7.37 -0.85
C ASN A 31 4.55 8.50 -0.72
N ARG A 32 4.73 8.99 0.50
CA ARG A 32 5.77 9.97 0.81
C ARG A 32 6.52 9.53 2.06
N TYR A 33 7.83 9.40 1.94
CA TYR A 33 8.71 9.00 3.03
C TYR A 33 9.48 10.21 3.54
N TYR A 34 9.42 10.45 4.84
CA TYR A 34 10.01 11.64 5.47
C TYR A 34 11.27 11.36 6.27
N ALA A 35 11.44 10.14 6.76
CA ALA A 35 12.57 9.82 7.63
C ALA A 35 13.88 9.81 6.85
N SER A 36 14.96 10.29 7.48
CA SER A 36 16.31 10.25 6.90
C SER A 36 16.92 8.85 6.95
N GLU A 37 16.42 8.00 7.83
CA GLU A 37 16.89 6.63 8.01
C GLU A 37 15.87 5.64 7.46
N LYS A 38 16.37 4.49 7.00
CA LYS A 38 15.51 3.37 6.62
C LYS A 38 15.49 2.38 7.77
N TYR A 39 14.31 1.99 8.19
CA TYR A 39 14.11 1.02 9.25
C TYR A 39 13.92 -0.38 8.65
N PRO A 40 14.39 -1.42 9.33
CA PRO A 40 14.15 -2.78 8.84
C PRO A 40 12.66 -3.12 8.88
N PRO A 41 12.17 -3.90 7.90
CA PRO A 41 10.77 -4.29 7.90
C PRO A 41 10.35 -5.00 9.18
N GLU A 42 9.10 -4.77 9.57
CA GLU A 42 8.47 -5.38 10.74
C GLU A 42 7.43 -6.40 10.31
N ASP A 43 7.10 -7.33 11.21
CA ASP A 43 5.92 -8.17 11.03
C ASP A 43 4.67 -7.27 11.12
N PRO A 44 3.72 -7.35 10.17
CA PRO A 44 2.49 -6.57 10.26
C PRO A 44 1.73 -6.73 11.58
N LYS A 45 1.83 -7.90 12.21
CA LYS A 45 1.19 -8.15 13.51
C LYS A 45 1.79 -7.32 14.64
N GLN A 46 3.02 -6.84 14.48
CA GLN A 46 3.70 -5.99 15.46
C GLN A 46 3.40 -4.51 15.26
N VAL A 47 2.77 -4.14 14.15
CA VAL A 47 2.43 -2.75 13.86
C VAL A 47 1.04 -2.46 14.43
N GLU A 48 0.96 -1.46 15.30
CA GLU A 48 -0.31 -1.01 15.85
C GLU A 48 -1.14 -0.31 14.78
N LEU A 49 -2.43 -0.65 14.69
CA LEU A 49 -3.37 0.08 13.85
C LEU A 49 -4.14 1.06 14.72
N LEU A 50 -4.00 2.36 14.43
CA LEU A 50 -4.59 3.42 15.21
C LEU A 50 -5.59 4.21 14.37
N TRP A 51 -6.69 4.61 15.00
CA TRP A 51 -7.71 5.48 14.41
C TRP A 51 -7.58 6.92 14.87
N LYS A 52 -6.76 7.16 15.88
CA LYS A 52 -6.50 8.46 16.47
C LYS A 52 -5.01 8.62 16.75
N ASN A 53 -4.56 9.85 16.87
CA ASN A 53 -3.19 10.13 17.27
C ASN A 53 -2.92 9.55 18.66
N PRO A 54 -1.82 8.82 18.84
CA PRO A 54 -1.44 8.34 20.16
C PRO A 54 -1.00 9.49 21.06
N GLN A 55 -1.11 9.31 22.37
CA GLN A 55 -0.74 10.34 23.34
C GLN A 55 0.75 10.31 23.73
N ARG A 56 1.46 9.25 23.37
CA ARG A 56 2.90 9.17 23.60
C ARG A 56 3.66 9.86 22.46
N PRO A 57 4.87 10.37 22.70
CA PRO A 57 5.65 11.02 21.65
C PRO A 57 5.97 10.09 20.49
N TYR A 58 5.88 10.62 19.28
CA TYR A 58 6.17 9.87 18.06
C TYR A 58 6.68 10.81 16.97
N VAL A 59 7.33 10.22 15.98
CA VAL A 59 7.71 10.92 14.75
C VAL A 59 7.01 10.27 13.57
N ILE A 60 6.60 11.08 12.60
CA ILE A 60 6.00 10.60 11.36
C ILE A 60 7.13 10.22 10.41
N ILE A 61 7.11 8.99 9.91
CA ILE A 61 8.13 8.51 8.98
C ILE A 61 7.63 8.43 7.54
N ALA A 62 6.32 8.28 7.34
CA ALA A 62 5.76 8.22 5.99
C ALA A 62 4.26 8.51 6.00
N ASP A 63 3.74 8.92 4.84
CA ASP A 63 2.31 9.02 4.56
C ASP A 63 1.97 8.15 3.37
N PHE A 64 0.82 7.51 3.44
CA PHE A 64 0.25 6.72 2.36
C PHE A 64 -1.14 7.24 2.01
N GLN A 65 -1.46 7.26 0.73
CA GLN A 65 -2.81 7.51 0.25
C GLN A 65 -3.15 6.43 -0.77
N ALA A 66 -4.33 5.85 -0.65
CA ALA A 66 -4.74 4.78 -1.55
C ALA A 66 -6.23 4.86 -1.87
N ARG A 67 -6.59 4.23 -2.97
CA ARG A 67 -7.98 3.99 -3.36
C ARG A 67 -8.24 2.50 -3.34
N GLY A 68 -9.39 2.13 -2.78
CA GLY A 68 -9.77 0.72 -2.73
C GLY A 68 -8.89 -0.12 -1.82
N GLU A 69 -8.37 0.46 -0.76
CA GLU A 69 -7.51 -0.21 0.20
C GLU A 69 -8.17 -0.31 1.57
N SER A 70 -7.71 -1.26 2.38
CA SER A 70 -8.19 -1.48 3.74
C SER A 70 -7.21 -0.93 4.78
N PRO A 71 -7.67 -0.66 6.01
CA PRO A 71 -6.76 -0.36 7.12
C PRO A 71 -5.71 -1.43 7.33
N GLU A 72 -6.06 -2.70 7.16
CA GLU A 72 -5.12 -3.81 7.26
C GLU A 72 -4.03 -3.71 6.17
N GLY A 73 -4.39 -3.28 4.98
CA GLY A 73 -3.44 -3.00 3.90
C GLY A 73 -2.49 -1.88 4.28
N MET A 74 -2.97 -0.83 4.93
CA MET A 74 -2.13 0.25 5.44
C MET A 74 -1.15 -0.26 6.50
N ARG A 75 -1.58 -1.16 7.37
CA ARG A 75 -0.71 -1.82 8.35
C ARG A 75 0.43 -2.57 7.67
N LYS A 76 0.13 -3.31 6.61
CA LYS A 76 1.14 -4.05 5.83
C LYS A 76 2.15 -3.11 5.18
N TRP A 77 1.69 -1.99 4.64
CA TRP A 77 2.58 -0.98 4.05
C TRP A 77 3.49 -0.37 5.12
N ALA A 78 2.94 -0.04 6.28
CA ALA A 78 3.71 0.51 7.39
C ALA A 78 4.75 -0.49 7.89
N ALA A 79 4.41 -1.76 7.95
CA ALA A 79 5.32 -2.83 8.36
C ALA A 79 6.53 -2.94 7.42
N LYS A 80 6.33 -2.77 6.13
CA LYS A 80 7.42 -2.85 5.13
C LYS A 80 8.50 -1.79 5.36
N ILE A 81 8.14 -0.66 5.93
CA ILE A 81 9.09 0.43 6.21
C ILE A 81 9.49 0.49 7.68
N GLY A 82 9.12 -0.52 8.46
CA GLY A 82 9.56 -0.66 9.85
C GLY A 82 8.87 0.27 10.84
N ALA A 83 7.65 0.70 10.54
CA ALA A 83 6.89 1.56 11.44
C ALA A 83 6.46 0.80 12.71
N ASP A 84 6.30 1.53 13.81
CA ASP A 84 5.75 0.99 15.05
C ASP A 84 4.23 0.95 15.02
N ALA A 85 3.63 1.91 14.31
CA ALA A 85 2.18 2.05 14.21
C ALA A 85 1.80 2.77 12.92
N VAL A 86 0.55 2.65 12.53
CA VAL A 86 -0.05 3.40 11.43
C VAL A 86 -1.36 4.02 11.90
N ILE A 87 -1.49 5.32 11.68
CA ILE A 87 -2.72 6.06 11.98
C ILE A 87 -3.54 6.10 10.69
N VAL A 88 -4.74 5.56 10.73
CA VAL A 88 -5.59 5.41 9.55
C VAL A 88 -6.72 6.41 9.59
N SER A 89 -6.97 7.06 8.46
CA SER A 89 -8.12 7.95 8.25
C SER A 89 -8.85 7.57 6.98
N ILE A 90 -10.15 7.51 7.06
CA ILE A 90 -11.02 7.21 5.92
C ILE A 90 -11.57 8.53 5.41
N LEU A 91 -11.25 8.86 4.15
CA LEU A 91 -11.64 10.12 3.52
C LEU A 91 -12.82 9.97 2.57
N GLY A 92 -13.15 8.78 2.17
CA GLY A 92 -14.23 8.54 1.22
C GLY A 92 -14.80 7.16 1.36
N GLY A 93 -15.91 6.98 0.72
CA GLY A 93 -16.83 5.88 0.78
C GLY A 93 -16.26 4.49 1.01
N TYR A 94 -17.12 3.66 1.38
CA TYR A 94 -16.94 2.30 1.82
C TYR A 94 -17.28 1.36 0.69
N TYR A 95 -16.36 0.48 0.35
CA TYR A 95 -16.59 -0.59 -0.61
C TYR A 95 -16.77 -1.90 0.14
N ASP A 96 -18.01 -2.36 0.20
CA ASP A 96 -18.29 -3.67 0.73
C ASP A 96 -18.88 -4.53 -0.39
N ARG A 97 -18.12 -5.53 -0.81
CA ARG A 97 -18.59 -6.53 -1.77
C ARG A 97 -19.11 -7.78 -1.07
N SER A 98 -19.00 -7.81 0.24
CA SER A 98 -19.35 -8.97 1.02
C SER A 98 -20.73 -8.83 1.64
N THR A 99 -21.18 -9.88 2.26
CA THR A 99 -22.45 -9.90 3.00
C THR A 99 -22.38 -8.95 4.21
N SER A 100 -23.54 -8.51 4.69
CA SER A 100 -23.65 -7.49 5.72
C SER A 100 -22.87 -7.80 7.01
N TRP A 101 -22.66 -9.06 7.35
CA TRP A 101 -21.90 -9.42 8.54
C TRP A 101 -20.39 -9.36 8.33
N ALA A 102 -19.92 -9.54 7.12
CA ALA A 102 -18.49 -9.34 6.78
C ALA A 102 -18.13 -7.85 6.77
N GLY A 103 -19.09 -6.98 6.48
CA GLY A 103 -18.90 -5.54 6.54
C GLY A 103 -18.68 -4.98 7.94
N GLN A 104 -18.80 -5.81 8.96
CA GLN A 104 -18.55 -5.40 10.34
C GLN A 104 -17.06 -5.36 10.69
N ASP A 105 -16.20 -6.03 9.92
CA ASP A 105 -14.76 -5.94 10.12
C ASP A 105 -14.21 -4.69 9.45
N LYS A 106 -14.18 -3.63 10.21
CA LYS A 106 -13.75 -2.31 9.76
C LYS A 106 -12.31 -2.29 9.25
N GLU A 107 -11.45 -3.14 9.78
CA GLU A 107 -10.04 -3.18 9.40
C GLU A 107 -9.80 -3.92 8.08
N ALA A 108 -10.64 -4.90 7.77
CA ALA A 108 -10.53 -5.70 6.55
C ALA A 108 -11.29 -5.11 5.38
N ASN A 109 -12.18 -4.16 5.61
CA ASN A 109 -12.99 -3.55 4.54
C ASN A 109 -12.15 -2.58 3.71
N SER A 110 -12.40 -2.58 2.40
CA SER A 110 -11.77 -1.64 1.49
C SER A 110 -12.59 -0.35 1.41
N TYR A 111 -11.88 0.76 1.36
CA TYR A 111 -12.46 2.09 1.29
C TYR A 111 -12.03 2.80 0.01
N SER A 112 -12.90 3.64 -0.54
CA SER A 112 -12.62 4.34 -1.80
C SER A 112 -11.45 5.30 -1.68
N ARG A 113 -11.28 5.92 -0.51
CA ARG A 113 -10.15 6.80 -0.21
C ARG A 113 -9.74 6.61 1.24
N ILE A 114 -8.49 6.25 1.44
CA ILE A 114 -7.95 5.96 2.76
C ILE A 114 -6.53 6.51 2.85
N THR A 115 -6.16 7.02 4.01
CA THR A 115 -4.79 7.44 4.29
C THR A 115 -4.24 6.67 5.46
N GLY A 116 -2.92 6.51 5.47
CA GLY A 116 -2.19 5.93 6.59
C GLY A 116 -0.97 6.78 6.88
N THR A 117 -0.78 7.11 8.14
CA THR A 117 0.41 7.83 8.63
C THR A 117 1.25 6.86 9.43
N ALA A 118 2.39 6.50 8.89
CA ALA A 118 3.33 5.57 9.55
C ALA A 118 4.18 6.34 10.55
N ILE A 119 4.28 5.83 11.77
CA ILE A 119 4.97 6.51 12.86
C ILE A 119 5.94 5.58 13.57
N LYS A 120 6.96 6.18 14.19
CA LYS A 120 7.87 5.54 15.13
C LYS A 120 7.71 6.22 16.47
N TYR A 121 7.57 5.45 17.53
CA TYR A 121 7.54 5.99 18.89
C TYR A 121 8.94 6.44 19.31
N GLN A 122 8.97 7.51 20.06
CA GLN A 122 10.21 8.03 20.65
C GLN A 122 10.52 7.38 22.00
#